data_fb3c7cea8ca43aff2d1a3a8ba63f7526
#
_entry.id   fb3c7cea8ca43aff2d1a3a8ba63f7526
#
_cell.length_a   1.000
_cell.length_b   1.000
_cell.length_c   1.000
_cell.angle_alpha   90.00
_cell.angle_beta   90.00
_cell.angle_gamma   90.00
#
_symmetry.space_group_name_H-M   'P 1'
#
loop_
_entity.id
_entity.type
_entity.pdbx_description
1 polymer ?
#
loop_
_entity_poly.entity_id
_entity_poly.type
_entity_poly.pdbx_seq_one_letter_code
_entity_poly.pdbx_strand_id
1 'polypeptide(L)'
;MFNLSLEQVHELSKEYNIIPLTIESYADMDTPISVFMRMKTKSNCFLLESIGQNQVTARYSFIGRNPFINFQSIGNQITVTDYTGKTKTYTAEPMRELEKLIAKYKAPKLENVPSFNGGAVGF
;
A
#
# COMPACT_ATOMS: atom_id res chain seq x y z
N MET A 1 6.28 8.34 -17.66
CA MET A 1 4.99 9.07 -17.73
C MET A 1 4.01 8.44 -16.76
N PHE A 2 3.30 9.25 -16.01
CA PHE A 2 2.26 8.77 -15.11
C PHE A 2 1.07 8.21 -15.89
N ASN A 3 0.37 7.26 -15.28
CA ASN A 3 -0.86 6.68 -15.84
C ASN A 3 -2.03 7.68 -15.94
N LEU A 4 -2.00 8.75 -15.18
CA LEU A 4 -3.04 9.78 -15.14
C LEU A 4 -2.44 11.16 -15.31
N SER A 5 -3.18 12.05 -16.01
CA SER A 5 -2.88 13.46 -16.05
C SER A 5 -3.37 14.19 -14.80
N LEU A 6 -2.89 15.40 -14.57
CA LEU A 6 -3.35 16.23 -13.45
C LEU A 6 -4.86 16.49 -13.52
N GLU A 7 -5.40 16.71 -14.71
CA GLU A 7 -6.83 16.93 -14.93
C GLU A 7 -7.64 15.69 -14.56
N GLN A 8 -7.17 14.50 -14.94
CA GLN A 8 -7.81 13.24 -14.58
C GLN A 8 -7.79 13.00 -13.07
N VAL A 9 -6.67 13.30 -12.40
CA VAL A 9 -6.58 13.23 -10.94
C VAL A 9 -7.58 14.18 -10.28
N HIS A 10 -7.67 15.40 -10.76
CA HIS A 10 -8.65 16.39 -10.28
C HIS A 10 -10.09 15.89 -10.41
N GLU A 11 -10.41 15.32 -11.54
CA GLU A 11 -11.77 14.80 -11.79
C GLU A 11 -12.08 13.62 -10.86
N LEU A 12 -11.14 12.68 -10.72
CA LEU A 12 -11.31 11.52 -9.83
C LEU A 12 -11.38 11.93 -8.35
N SER A 13 -10.69 13.01 -7.96
CA SER A 13 -10.69 13.47 -6.58
C SER A 13 -12.04 13.98 -6.07
N LYS A 14 -12.97 14.24 -6.97
CA LYS A 14 -14.35 14.60 -6.61
C LYS A 14 -15.13 13.43 -6.00
N GLU A 15 -14.75 12.21 -6.35
CA GLU A 15 -15.46 10.99 -5.97
C GLU A 15 -14.61 10.06 -5.09
N TYR A 16 -13.29 10.07 -5.29
CA TYR A 16 -12.35 9.19 -4.60
C TYR A 16 -11.37 9.98 -3.75
N ASN A 17 -10.95 9.42 -2.63
CA ASN A 17 -10.00 10.06 -1.72
C ASN A 17 -8.60 9.43 -1.74
N ILE A 18 -8.44 8.32 -2.45
CA ILE A 18 -7.13 7.74 -2.79
C ILE A 18 -7.10 7.47 -4.28
N ILE A 19 -6.06 7.92 -4.96
CA ILE A 19 -5.90 7.76 -6.40
C ILE A 19 -4.52 7.17 -6.67
N PRO A 20 -4.44 5.93 -7.21
CA PRO A 20 -3.15 5.32 -7.54
C PRO A 20 -2.47 6.01 -8.72
N LEU A 21 -1.27 6.50 -8.51
CA LEU A 21 -0.41 7.01 -9.56
C LEU A 21 0.71 6.02 -9.82
N THR A 22 0.85 5.60 -11.06
CA THR A 22 1.82 4.58 -11.45
C THR A 22 2.74 5.05 -12.57
N ILE A 23 3.97 4.56 -12.53
CA ILE A 23 4.96 4.69 -13.58
C ILE A 23 5.52 3.30 -13.84
N GLU A 24 5.62 2.92 -15.11
CA GLU A 24 6.30 1.70 -15.51
C GLU A 24 7.75 1.97 -15.87
N SER A 25 8.63 1.09 -15.47
CA SER A 25 10.07 1.16 -15.77
C SER A 25 10.62 -0.23 -15.96
N TYR A 26 11.59 -0.36 -16.85
CA TYR A 26 12.33 -1.61 -17.00
C TYR A 26 13.32 -1.78 -15.85
N ALA A 27 13.44 -3.03 -15.38
CA ALA A 27 14.32 -3.39 -14.27
C ALA A 27 15.13 -4.65 -14.60
N ASP A 28 15.67 -4.72 -15.81
CA ASP A 28 16.34 -5.91 -16.34
C ASP A 28 17.56 -6.35 -15.53
N MET A 29 18.21 -5.39 -14.85
CA MET A 29 19.38 -5.63 -14.04
C MET A 29 19.07 -5.79 -12.54
N ASP A 30 17.82 -5.77 -12.16
CA ASP A 30 17.40 -5.79 -10.75
C ASP A 30 16.64 -7.06 -10.40
N THR A 31 16.78 -7.45 -9.12
CA THR A 31 15.93 -8.46 -8.49
C THR A 31 15.02 -7.77 -7.48
N PRO A 32 13.92 -8.41 -7.04
CA PRO A 32 13.08 -7.85 -5.96
C PRO A 32 13.88 -7.53 -4.71
N ILE A 33 14.83 -8.39 -4.35
CA ILE A 33 15.68 -8.17 -3.17
C ILE A 33 16.60 -6.97 -3.38
N SER A 34 17.24 -6.81 -4.55
CA SER A 34 18.11 -5.68 -4.81
C SER A 34 17.37 -4.35 -4.78
N VAL A 35 16.16 -4.32 -5.31
CA VAL A 35 15.28 -3.14 -5.24
C VAL A 35 14.87 -2.85 -3.81
N PHE A 36 14.46 -3.87 -3.05
CA PHE A 36 14.09 -3.72 -1.64
C PHE A 36 15.26 -3.18 -0.81
N MET A 37 16.46 -3.68 -1.01
CA MET A 37 17.65 -3.22 -0.28
C MET A 37 17.96 -1.75 -0.53
N ARG A 38 17.68 -1.24 -1.72
CA ARG A 38 17.82 0.18 -2.03
C ARG A 38 16.66 1.03 -1.50
N MET A 39 15.45 0.47 -1.45
CA MET A 39 14.26 1.19 -1.03
C MET A 39 14.01 1.19 0.47
N LYS A 40 14.57 0.20 1.20
CA LYS A 40 14.32 0.09 2.64
C LYS A 40 14.79 1.34 3.39
N THR A 41 14.01 1.71 4.38
CA THR A 41 14.31 2.83 5.28
C THR A 41 14.33 2.32 6.72
N LYS A 42 14.61 3.21 7.67
CA LYS A 42 14.50 2.88 9.10
C LYS A 42 13.04 2.74 9.56
N SER A 43 12.09 3.25 8.76
CA SER A 43 10.67 3.09 9.01
C SER A 43 10.15 1.76 8.46
N ASN A 44 8.89 1.47 8.71
CA ASN A 44 8.25 0.25 8.24
C ASN A 44 8.32 0.13 6.72
N CYS A 45 8.81 -1.00 6.25
CA CYS A 45 8.85 -1.38 4.85
C CYS A 45 8.63 -2.89 4.74
N PHE A 46 8.23 -3.34 3.57
CA PHE A 46 7.96 -4.76 3.35
C PHE A 46 8.40 -5.21 1.96
N LEU A 47 8.65 -6.50 1.85
CA LEU A 47 8.81 -7.23 0.60
C LEU A 47 7.90 -8.46 0.67
N LEU A 48 6.96 -8.55 -0.26
CA LEU A 48 6.10 -9.71 -0.45
C LEU A 48 6.42 -10.34 -1.79
N GLU A 49 6.71 -11.64 -1.79
CA GLU A 49 6.97 -12.40 -2.99
C GLU A 49 5.89 -13.44 -3.18
N SER A 50 5.28 -13.46 -4.37
CA SER A 50 4.32 -14.48 -4.78
C SER A 50 5.07 -15.63 -5.43
N ILE A 51 5.05 -16.81 -4.81
CA ILE A 51 5.56 -18.04 -5.40
C ILE A 51 4.37 -18.76 -6.02
N GLY A 52 4.15 -18.57 -7.33
CA GLY A 52 3.13 -19.31 -8.07
C GLY A 52 3.52 -20.80 -8.19
N GLN A 53 2.57 -21.70 -7.95
CA GLN A 53 2.79 -23.14 -8.13
C GLN A 53 2.91 -23.54 -9.62
N ASN A 54 2.47 -22.68 -10.53
CA ASN A 54 2.53 -22.91 -11.98
C ASN A 54 3.44 -21.86 -12.62
N GLN A 55 4.42 -22.33 -13.40
CA GLN A 55 5.35 -21.50 -14.17
C GLN A 55 4.68 -20.58 -15.21
N VAL A 56 3.38 -20.73 -15.42
CA VAL A 56 2.60 -19.98 -16.42
C VAL A 56 1.97 -18.72 -15.86
N THR A 57 1.84 -18.58 -14.53
CA THR A 57 1.31 -17.38 -13.91
C THR A 57 2.44 -16.39 -13.65
N ALA A 58 2.24 -15.16 -14.10
CA ALA A 58 3.16 -14.06 -13.83
C ALA A 58 3.47 -13.98 -12.33
N ARG A 59 4.75 -13.96 -11.98
CA ARG A 59 5.20 -13.76 -10.60
C ARG A 59 5.22 -12.28 -10.31
N TYR A 60 4.62 -11.92 -9.20
CA TYR A 60 4.67 -10.55 -8.69
C TYR A 60 5.44 -10.52 -7.38
N SER A 61 6.27 -9.50 -7.23
CA SER A 61 6.82 -9.11 -5.95
C SER A 61 6.32 -7.71 -5.63
N PHE A 62 5.96 -7.49 -4.37
CA PHE A 62 5.46 -6.20 -3.91
C PHE A 62 6.41 -5.64 -2.87
N ILE A 63 6.80 -4.39 -3.06
CA ILE A 63 7.68 -3.68 -2.16
C ILE A 63 6.97 -2.40 -1.74
N GLY A 64 6.91 -2.16 -0.43
CA GLY A 64 6.33 -0.94 0.10
C GLY A 64 7.20 -0.29 1.15
N ARG A 65 7.12 1.03 1.23
CA ARG A 65 7.77 1.85 2.26
C ARG A 65 6.93 3.08 2.55
N ASN A 66 7.28 3.78 3.60
CA ASN A 66 6.62 5.02 4.02
C ASN A 66 5.11 4.85 4.16
N PRO A 67 4.65 3.97 5.08
CA PRO A 67 3.23 3.77 5.26
C PRO A 67 2.54 5.09 5.64
N PHE A 68 1.37 5.31 5.09
CA PHE A 68 0.54 6.47 5.40
C PHE A 68 0.00 6.41 6.82
N ILE A 69 -0.32 5.20 7.28
CA ILE A 69 -0.81 4.94 8.64
C ILE A 69 -0.15 3.66 9.15
N ASN A 70 0.28 3.69 10.41
CA ASN A 70 0.66 2.51 11.16
C ASN A 70 -0.45 2.14 12.13
N PHE A 71 -0.89 0.90 12.06
CA PHE A 71 -1.89 0.34 12.94
C PHE A 71 -1.29 -0.83 13.72
N GLN A 72 -1.32 -0.75 15.04
CA GLN A 72 -0.83 -1.82 15.91
C GLN A 72 -1.87 -2.15 16.97
N SER A 73 -1.93 -3.42 17.36
CA SER A 73 -2.73 -3.84 18.51
C SER A 73 -1.97 -4.83 19.37
N ILE A 74 -2.12 -4.68 20.68
CA ILE A 74 -1.71 -5.66 21.68
C ILE A 74 -2.97 -6.00 22.47
N GLY A 75 -3.50 -7.21 22.27
CA GLY A 75 -4.85 -7.51 22.73
C GLY A 75 -5.85 -6.55 22.10
N ASN A 76 -6.65 -5.88 22.93
CA ASN A 76 -7.63 -4.89 22.46
C ASN A 76 -7.12 -3.46 22.55
N GLN A 77 -5.86 -3.26 22.91
CA GLN A 77 -5.25 -1.93 22.92
C GLN A 77 -4.70 -1.60 21.54
N ILE A 78 -5.28 -0.60 20.93
CA ILE A 78 -4.96 -0.18 19.56
C ILE A 78 -4.16 1.12 19.58
N THR A 79 -3.11 1.18 18.78
CA THR A 79 -2.32 2.38 18.56
C THR A 79 -2.28 2.68 17.07
N VAL A 80 -2.74 3.86 16.68
CA VAL A 80 -2.74 4.32 15.29
C VAL A 80 -1.88 5.56 15.18
N THR A 81 -0.90 5.51 14.29
CA THR A 81 0.02 6.63 14.01
C THR A 81 -0.14 7.05 12.56
N ASP A 82 -0.46 8.32 12.33
CA ASP A 82 -0.59 8.86 10.97
C ASP A 82 0.76 9.33 10.40
N TYR A 83 0.75 9.76 9.14
CA TYR A 83 1.95 10.20 8.42
C TYR A 83 2.58 11.46 9.02
N THR A 84 1.84 12.23 9.83
CA THR A 84 2.36 13.40 10.54
C THR A 84 3.06 13.04 11.84
N GLY A 85 3.03 11.78 12.25
CA GLY A 85 3.54 11.30 13.51
C GLY A 85 2.55 11.39 14.67
N LYS A 86 1.33 11.82 14.41
CA LYS A 86 0.27 11.93 15.43
C LYS A 86 -0.24 10.55 15.80
N THR A 87 -0.20 10.25 17.09
CA THR A 87 -0.55 8.94 17.64
C THR A 87 -1.83 9.00 18.44
N LYS A 88 -2.69 8.01 18.25
CA LYS A 88 -3.92 7.81 19.01
C LYS A 88 -3.94 6.39 19.56
N THR A 89 -4.20 6.27 20.87
CA THR A 89 -4.32 4.96 21.55
C THR A 89 -5.70 4.82 22.15
N TYR A 90 -6.34 3.68 21.96
CA TYR A 90 -7.66 3.38 22.48
C TYR A 90 -7.89 1.89 22.59
N THR A 91 -8.96 1.48 23.26
CA THR A 91 -9.35 0.08 23.46
C THR A 91 -10.57 -0.23 22.61
N ALA A 92 -10.46 -1.23 21.74
CA ALA A 92 -11.55 -1.72 20.90
C ALA A 92 -11.19 -3.08 20.31
N GLU A 93 -12.09 -3.69 19.55
CA GLU A 93 -11.82 -4.94 18.85
C GLU A 93 -10.98 -4.63 17.58
N PRO A 94 -9.72 -5.14 17.51
CA PRO A 94 -8.74 -4.66 16.52
C PRO A 94 -9.15 -4.89 15.06
N MET A 95 -9.67 -6.06 14.72
CA MET A 95 -10.01 -6.36 13.33
C MET A 95 -11.17 -5.51 12.81
N ARG A 96 -12.13 -5.22 13.68
CA ARG A 96 -13.25 -4.32 13.36
C ARG A 96 -12.77 -2.89 13.15
N GLU A 97 -11.85 -2.42 13.98
CA GLU A 97 -11.28 -1.08 13.86
C GLU A 97 -10.41 -0.94 12.60
N LEU A 98 -9.65 -1.98 12.25
CA LEU A 98 -8.88 -2.00 11.00
C LEU A 98 -9.81 -1.96 9.78
N GLU A 99 -10.88 -2.73 9.80
CA GLU A 99 -11.89 -2.72 8.73
C GLU A 99 -12.52 -1.33 8.55
N LYS A 100 -12.89 -0.67 9.65
CA LYS A 100 -13.40 0.70 9.62
C LYS A 100 -12.38 1.69 9.05
N LEU A 101 -11.11 1.55 9.42
CA LEU A 101 -10.04 2.40 8.93
C LEU A 101 -9.87 2.26 7.42
N ILE A 102 -9.82 1.03 6.92
CA ILE A 102 -9.70 0.76 5.48
C ILE A 102 -10.92 1.29 4.72
N ALA A 103 -12.12 1.15 5.28
CA ALA A 103 -13.36 1.59 4.64
C ALA A 103 -13.47 3.11 4.44
N LYS A 104 -12.65 3.91 5.14
CA LYS A 104 -12.60 5.36 4.93
C LYS A 104 -11.98 5.76 3.59
N TYR A 105 -11.24 4.86 2.96
CA TYR A 105 -10.49 5.14 1.76
C TYR A 105 -11.17 4.49 0.55
N LYS A 106 -11.50 5.32 -0.43
CA LYS A 106 -12.10 4.90 -1.69
C LYS A 106 -11.15 5.18 -2.83
N ALA A 107 -10.79 4.14 -3.56
CA ALA A 107 -9.93 4.23 -4.72
C ALA A 107 -10.68 3.81 -5.99
N PRO A 108 -10.42 4.47 -7.14
CA PRO A 108 -11.01 4.05 -8.40
C PRO A 108 -10.39 2.75 -8.91
N LYS A 109 -11.14 1.97 -9.66
CA LYS A 109 -10.60 0.90 -10.48
C LYS A 109 -10.06 1.52 -11.76
N LEU A 110 -8.75 1.37 -11.99
CA LEU A 110 -8.08 1.91 -13.16
C LEU A 110 -7.59 0.77 -14.04
N GLU A 111 -7.70 0.98 -15.34
CA GLU A 111 -7.09 0.09 -16.33
C GLU A 111 -5.56 0.21 -16.26
N ASN A 112 -4.87 -0.88 -16.60
CA ASN A 112 -3.40 -0.93 -16.65
C ASN A 112 -2.69 -0.68 -15.31
N VAL A 113 -3.39 -0.84 -14.20
CA VAL A 113 -2.82 -0.79 -12.85
C VAL A 113 -2.93 -2.19 -12.26
N PRO A 114 -1.90 -2.71 -11.58
CA PRO A 114 -1.98 -4.02 -10.93
C PRO A 114 -3.18 -4.10 -9.99
N SER A 115 -3.78 -5.27 -9.88
CA SER A 115 -4.95 -5.48 -9.01
C SER A 115 -4.65 -5.19 -7.54
N PHE A 116 -3.44 -5.48 -7.08
CA PHE A 116 -2.95 -5.06 -5.77
C PHE A 116 -2.10 -3.80 -5.95
N ASN A 117 -2.68 -2.64 -5.67
CA ASN A 117 -2.05 -1.33 -5.82
C ASN A 117 -2.11 -0.48 -4.56
N GLY A 118 -2.48 -1.07 -3.44
CA GLY A 118 -2.58 -0.40 -2.16
C GLY A 118 -3.36 -1.24 -1.16
N GLY A 119 -3.57 -0.70 0.03
CA GLY A 119 -4.29 -1.37 1.11
C GLY A 119 -3.46 -1.47 2.38
N ALA A 120 -3.79 -2.44 3.22
CA ALA A 120 -3.06 -2.72 4.44
C ALA A 120 -2.19 -3.96 4.27
N VAL A 121 -0.96 -3.87 4.73
CA VAL A 121 -0.01 -5.00 4.75
C VAL A 121 0.55 -5.14 6.16
N GLY A 122 0.54 -6.36 6.70
CA GLY A 122 1.01 -6.61 8.06
C GLY A 122 0.86 -8.05 8.49
N PHE A 123 0.97 -8.29 9.77
CA PHE A 123 0.85 -9.60 10.40
C PHE A 123 0.19 -9.50 11.77
#